data_00d4444e46940461a74970e71cafa52f
#
_entry.id   00d4444e46940461a74970e71cafa52f
#
_cell.length_a   1.000
_cell.length_b   1.000
_cell.length_c   1.000
_cell.angle_alpha   90.00
_cell.angle_beta   90.00
_cell.angle_gamma   90.00
#
_symmetry.space_group_name_H-M   'P 1'
#
loop_
_entity.id
_entity.type
_entity.pdbx_description
1 polymer ?
#
loop_
_entity_poly.entity_id
_entity_poly.type
_entity_poly.pdbx_seq_one_letter_code
_entity_poly.pdbx_strand_id
1 'polypeptide(L)'
;MDSNKLKLNIDKTEVMPVSSTSRVALVESECANIGGNSVPFKISVKYLRVHLDQTLSMWQHIDSVCRASFLELRRAATIRPYLSQSATARLVAAMIISRLDYCNSVFAGLPADQVALLQRI
;
A
#
# COMPACT_ATOMS: atom_id res chain seq x y z
N MET A 1 -6.73 13.72 -24.02
CA MET A 1 -6.59 12.24 -24.08
C MET A 1 -6.94 11.67 -25.46
N ASP A 2 -7.72 12.37 -26.24
CA ASP A 2 -8.18 11.86 -27.56
C ASP A 2 -7.06 11.66 -28.59
N SER A 3 -5.97 12.43 -28.49
CA SER A 3 -4.81 12.31 -29.41
C SER A 3 -4.09 10.95 -29.30
N ASN A 4 -4.21 10.25 -28.15
CA ASN A 4 -3.54 8.96 -27.91
C ASN A 4 -4.49 7.77 -28.02
N LYS A 5 -5.72 7.96 -28.50
CA LYS A 5 -6.77 6.90 -28.59
C LYS A 5 -7.05 6.18 -27.26
N LEU A 6 -6.78 6.84 -26.13
CA LEU A 6 -7.03 6.30 -24.80
C LEU A 6 -8.38 6.80 -24.29
N LYS A 7 -9.23 5.87 -23.86
CA LYS A 7 -10.52 6.16 -23.23
C LYS A 7 -10.39 5.99 -21.72
N LEU A 8 -10.80 7.01 -20.96
CA LEU A 8 -10.86 6.93 -19.51
C LEU A 8 -11.98 5.98 -19.09
N ASN A 9 -11.68 5.02 -18.23
CA ASN A 9 -12.68 4.16 -17.61
C ASN A 9 -13.12 4.80 -16.29
N ILE A 10 -14.29 5.44 -16.31
CA ILE A 10 -14.85 6.17 -15.15
C ILE A 10 -15.11 5.24 -13.97
N ASP A 11 -15.60 4.01 -14.22
CA ASP A 11 -15.94 3.06 -13.16
C ASP A 11 -14.69 2.57 -12.37
N LYS A 12 -13.51 2.69 -12.98
CA LYS A 12 -12.22 2.34 -12.36
C LYS A 12 -11.41 3.56 -11.94
N THR A 13 -11.95 4.76 -12.17
CA THR A 13 -11.28 6.01 -11.79
C THR A 13 -11.58 6.30 -10.33
N GLU A 14 -10.53 6.41 -9.54
CA GLU A 14 -10.60 6.79 -8.13
C GLU A 14 -9.88 8.12 -7.94
N VAL A 15 -10.47 9.00 -7.17
CA VAL A 15 -9.91 10.31 -6.86
C VAL A 15 -9.76 10.42 -5.35
N MET A 16 -8.60 10.85 -4.92
CA MET A 16 -8.29 11.07 -3.52
C MET A 16 -7.61 12.43 -3.37
N PRO A 17 -8.17 13.33 -2.56
CA PRO A 17 -7.49 14.58 -2.23
C PRO A 17 -6.33 14.30 -1.28
N VAL A 18 -5.16 14.82 -1.57
CA VAL A 18 -4.01 14.76 -0.67
C VAL A 18 -3.87 16.10 0.04
N SER A 19 -3.92 16.09 1.36
CA SER A 19 -3.88 17.30 2.16
C SER A 19 -3.26 17.06 3.54
N SER A 20 -2.92 18.15 4.23
CA SER A 20 -2.54 18.07 5.64
C SER A 20 -3.75 17.66 6.51
N THR A 21 -3.48 17.02 7.64
CA THR A 21 -4.51 16.51 8.57
C THR A 21 -5.58 17.54 8.92
N SER A 22 -5.20 18.82 9.06
CA SER A 22 -6.12 19.91 9.39
C SER A 22 -7.08 20.30 8.27
N ARG A 23 -6.80 19.93 7.02
CA ARG A 23 -7.63 20.28 5.84
C ARG A 23 -8.43 19.10 5.29
N VAL A 24 -8.11 17.87 5.68
CA VAL A 24 -8.80 16.66 5.20
C VAL A 24 -10.31 16.74 5.45
N ALA A 25 -10.71 17.18 6.65
CA ALA A 25 -12.12 17.29 7.03
C ALA A 25 -12.94 18.29 6.16
N LEU A 26 -12.27 19.23 5.50
CA LEU A 26 -12.94 20.21 4.63
C LEU A 26 -13.22 19.68 3.22
N VAL A 27 -12.59 18.57 2.83
CA VAL A 27 -12.63 18.04 1.45
C VAL A 27 -13.48 16.77 1.34
N GLU A 28 -13.88 16.16 2.46
CA GLU A 28 -14.60 14.88 2.47
C GLU A 28 -15.96 14.89 1.77
N SER A 29 -16.57 16.06 1.57
CA SER A 29 -17.89 16.20 0.94
C SER A 29 -17.85 16.58 -0.54
N GLU A 30 -16.69 16.74 -1.13
CA GLU A 30 -16.53 17.21 -2.51
C GLU A 30 -16.33 16.05 -3.48
N CYS A 31 -16.76 16.30 -4.73
CA CYS A 31 -16.56 15.38 -5.86
C CYS A 31 -15.66 16.05 -6.90
N ALA A 32 -14.87 15.27 -7.61
CA ALA A 32 -14.16 15.76 -8.79
C ALA A 32 -15.02 15.56 -10.04
N ASN A 33 -15.14 16.60 -10.87
CA ASN A 33 -15.77 16.46 -12.17
C ASN A 33 -14.72 16.10 -13.22
N ILE A 34 -14.79 14.89 -13.76
CA ILE A 34 -13.83 14.38 -14.73
C ILE A 34 -14.59 13.99 -16.01
N GLY A 35 -14.37 14.74 -17.08
CA GLY A 35 -15.02 14.47 -18.37
C GLY A 35 -16.55 14.50 -18.33
N GLY A 36 -17.14 15.36 -17.49
CA GLY A 36 -18.57 15.50 -17.32
C GLY A 36 -19.21 14.52 -16.32
N ASN A 37 -18.41 13.64 -15.71
CA ASN A 37 -18.86 12.70 -14.68
C ASN A 37 -18.38 13.13 -13.30
N SER A 38 -19.24 13.08 -12.30
CA SER A 38 -18.90 13.35 -10.91
C SER A 38 -18.34 12.09 -10.27
N VAL A 39 -17.07 12.16 -9.82
CA VAL A 39 -16.38 11.07 -9.14
C VAL A 39 -16.20 11.45 -7.66
N PRO A 40 -16.77 10.70 -6.72
CA PRO A 40 -16.65 11.02 -5.30
C PRO A 40 -15.20 10.82 -4.82
N PHE A 41 -14.78 11.62 -3.86
CA PHE A 41 -13.49 11.48 -3.23
C PHE A 41 -13.45 10.25 -2.33
N LYS A 42 -12.32 9.54 -2.38
CA LYS A 42 -12.02 8.41 -1.47
C LYS A 42 -11.03 8.83 -0.40
N ILE A 43 -11.19 8.27 0.79
CA ILE A 43 -10.29 8.47 1.92
C ILE A 43 -8.96 7.73 1.70
N SER A 44 -9.01 6.58 1.03
CA SER A 44 -7.83 5.81 0.69
C SER A 44 -7.99 5.17 -0.68
N VAL A 45 -6.87 5.03 -1.38
CA VAL A 45 -6.79 4.43 -2.72
C VAL A 45 -5.69 3.38 -2.74
N LYS A 46 -5.97 2.27 -3.41
CA LYS A 46 -4.95 1.24 -3.64
C LYS A 46 -4.36 1.39 -5.03
N TYR A 47 -3.12 1.83 -5.11
CA TYR A 47 -2.38 2.01 -6.35
C TYR A 47 -1.16 1.10 -6.40
N LEU A 48 -1.07 0.25 -7.42
CA LEU A 48 0.03 -0.71 -7.60
C LEU A 48 0.37 -1.50 -6.33
N ARG A 49 -0.65 -2.02 -5.64
CA ARG A 49 -0.55 -2.73 -4.34
C ARG A 49 -0.17 -1.87 -3.14
N VAL A 50 0.08 -0.59 -3.30
CA VAL A 50 0.33 0.35 -2.21
C VAL A 50 -1.00 0.96 -1.78
N HIS A 51 -1.26 1.00 -0.48
CA HIS A 51 -2.38 1.73 0.09
C HIS A 51 -1.91 3.16 0.39
N LEU A 52 -2.53 4.12 -0.28
CA LEU A 52 -2.31 5.55 -0.08
C LEU A 52 -3.50 6.13 0.66
N ASP A 53 -3.26 6.91 1.68
CA ASP A 53 -4.24 7.69 2.43
C ASP A 53 -4.09 9.18 2.14
N GLN A 54 -5.11 9.97 2.46
CA GLN A 54 -5.16 11.41 2.17
C GLN A 54 -3.99 12.20 2.78
N THR A 55 -3.41 11.72 3.86
CA THR A 55 -2.26 12.34 4.54
C THR A 55 -0.91 11.75 4.13
N LEU A 56 -0.93 10.73 3.26
CA LEU A 56 0.25 9.94 2.88
C LEU A 56 1.02 9.38 4.09
N SER A 57 0.31 9.05 5.16
CA SER A 57 0.89 8.51 6.40
C SER A 57 1.41 7.08 6.23
N MET A 58 0.97 6.38 5.19
CA MET A 58 1.34 4.99 4.86
C MET A 58 0.95 3.94 5.92
N TRP A 59 0.23 4.32 6.98
CA TRP A 59 -0.16 3.41 8.06
C TRP A 59 -0.90 2.17 7.57
N GLN A 60 -1.90 2.36 6.70
CA GLN A 60 -2.67 1.23 6.15
C GLN A 60 -1.79 0.28 5.34
N HIS A 61 -0.82 0.83 4.59
CA HIS A 61 0.10 0.02 3.81
C HIS A 61 1.03 -0.78 4.70
N ILE A 62 1.64 -0.15 5.70
CA ILE A 62 2.56 -0.79 6.66
C ILE A 62 1.84 -1.91 7.42
N ASP A 63 0.66 -1.63 7.96
CA ASP A 63 -0.15 -2.66 8.66
C ASP A 63 -0.48 -3.84 7.75
N SER A 64 -0.86 -3.59 6.50
CA SER A 64 -1.12 -4.64 5.50
C SER A 64 0.12 -5.48 5.20
N VAL A 65 1.29 -4.85 5.04
CA VAL A 65 2.57 -5.54 4.81
C VAL A 65 2.96 -6.37 6.02
N CYS A 66 2.85 -5.82 7.23
CA CYS A 66 3.14 -6.54 8.48
C CYS A 66 2.25 -7.78 8.63
N ARG A 67 0.94 -7.63 8.51
CA ARG A 67 -0.02 -8.74 8.63
C ARG A 67 0.26 -9.84 7.60
N ALA A 68 0.49 -9.47 6.35
CA ALA A 68 0.81 -10.41 5.29
C ALA A 68 2.13 -11.14 5.55
N SER A 69 3.16 -10.43 6.00
CA SER A 69 4.47 -11.01 6.32
C SER A 69 4.40 -11.98 7.50
N PHE A 70 3.69 -11.62 8.57
CA PHE A 70 3.49 -12.55 9.71
C PHE A 70 2.67 -13.79 9.32
N LEU A 71 1.70 -13.66 8.43
CA LEU A 71 0.96 -14.82 7.91
C LEU A 71 1.89 -15.76 7.14
N GLU A 72 2.76 -15.23 6.29
CA GLU A 72 3.72 -16.03 5.53
C GLU A 72 4.78 -16.67 6.44
N LEU A 73 5.24 -15.99 7.48
CA LEU A 73 6.13 -16.58 8.49
C LEU A 73 5.48 -17.76 9.20
N ARG A 74 4.20 -17.66 9.56
CA ARG A 74 3.45 -18.78 10.16
C ARG A 74 3.36 -19.96 9.20
N ARG A 75 3.08 -19.71 7.91
CA ARG A 75 3.04 -20.75 6.88
C ARG A 75 4.42 -21.39 6.69
N ALA A 76 5.47 -20.59 6.63
CA ALA A 76 6.84 -21.10 6.54
C ALA A 76 7.23 -21.95 7.76
N ALA A 77 6.80 -21.56 8.96
CA ALA A 77 7.04 -22.32 10.18
C ALA A 77 6.41 -23.73 10.14
N THR A 78 5.23 -23.87 9.50
CA THR A 78 4.57 -25.18 9.36
C THR A 78 5.36 -26.15 8.49
N ILE A 79 6.04 -25.67 7.45
CA ILE A 79 6.81 -26.50 6.52
C ILE A 79 8.29 -26.60 6.88
N ARG A 80 8.76 -25.79 7.84
CA ARG A 80 10.15 -25.77 8.29
C ARG A 80 10.75 -27.14 8.64
N PRO A 81 10.02 -28.08 9.31
CA PRO A 81 10.56 -29.39 9.62
C PRO A 81 10.98 -30.22 8.40
N TYR A 82 10.42 -29.92 7.24
CA TYR A 82 10.67 -30.62 5.96
C TYR A 82 11.69 -29.94 5.09
N LEU A 83 12.25 -28.80 5.53
CA LEU A 83 13.17 -27.99 4.75
C LEU A 83 14.56 -27.94 5.43
N SER A 84 15.60 -27.89 4.61
CA SER A 84 16.94 -27.56 5.12
C SER A 84 16.97 -26.09 5.58
N GLN A 85 17.92 -25.75 6.46
CA GLN A 85 18.11 -24.37 6.93
C GLN A 85 18.31 -23.40 5.78
N SER A 86 19.10 -23.79 4.77
CA SER A 86 19.32 -22.95 3.57
C SER A 86 18.05 -22.75 2.76
N ALA A 87 17.23 -23.78 2.57
CA ALA A 87 15.96 -23.68 1.87
C ALA A 87 14.96 -22.79 2.63
N THR A 88 14.89 -22.93 3.96
CA THR A 88 14.06 -22.07 4.81
C THR A 88 14.47 -20.61 4.70
N ALA A 89 15.76 -20.31 4.78
CA ALA A 89 16.27 -18.94 4.66
C ALA A 89 15.93 -18.32 3.30
N ARG A 90 16.09 -19.07 2.21
CA ARG A 90 15.71 -18.60 0.86
C ARG A 90 14.22 -18.36 0.72
N LEU A 91 13.40 -19.24 1.29
CA LEU A 91 11.94 -19.10 1.27
C LEU A 91 11.50 -17.83 1.99
N VAL A 92 11.98 -17.63 3.22
CA VAL A 92 11.68 -16.44 4.03
C VAL A 92 12.16 -15.17 3.30
N ALA A 93 13.39 -15.16 2.79
CA ALA A 93 13.90 -14.04 2.03
C ALA A 93 13.04 -13.72 0.80
N ALA A 94 12.64 -14.71 0.02
CA ALA A 94 11.82 -14.52 -1.17
C ALA A 94 10.42 -14.01 -0.84
N MET A 95 9.80 -14.47 0.24
CA MET A 95 8.42 -14.14 0.59
C MET A 95 8.29 -12.80 1.33
N ILE A 96 9.26 -12.44 2.14
CA ILE A 96 9.21 -11.27 3.03
C ILE A 96 10.02 -10.12 2.46
N ILE A 97 11.29 -10.34 2.14
CA ILE A 97 12.17 -9.27 1.64
C ILE A 97 11.61 -8.69 0.34
N SER A 98 11.12 -9.53 -0.58
CA SER A 98 10.49 -9.05 -1.82
C SER A 98 9.29 -8.12 -1.59
N ARG A 99 8.55 -8.30 -0.49
CA ARG A 99 7.44 -7.40 -0.14
C ARG A 99 7.91 -6.09 0.45
N LEU A 100 8.97 -6.13 1.26
CA LEU A 100 9.57 -4.93 1.84
C LEU A 100 10.29 -4.10 0.77
N ASP A 101 11.01 -4.77 -0.14
CA ASP A 101 11.74 -4.09 -1.22
C ASP A 101 10.82 -3.48 -2.27
N TYR A 102 9.64 -4.06 -2.49
CA TYR A 102 8.70 -3.61 -3.52
C TYR A 102 8.36 -2.11 -3.44
N CYS A 103 8.30 -1.55 -2.24
CA CYS A 103 8.00 -0.13 -2.03
C CYS A 103 9.01 0.54 -1.09
N ASN A 104 10.25 0.05 -1.05
CA ASN A 104 11.26 0.54 -0.13
C ASN A 104 11.48 2.06 -0.23
N SER A 105 11.42 2.63 -1.44
CA SER A 105 11.52 4.07 -1.67
C SER A 105 10.37 4.86 -1.01
N VAL A 106 9.20 4.25 -0.85
CA VAL A 106 8.04 4.88 -0.21
C VAL A 106 8.19 4.90 1.32
N PHE A 107 9.01 4.02 1.86
CA PHE A 107 9.32 3.98 3.30
C PHE A 107 10.39 4.99 3.71
N ALA A 108 11.05 5.65 2.76
CA ALA A 108 11.99 6.71 3.04
C ALA A 108 11.28 7.91 3.68
N GLY A 109 11.74 8.33 4.87
CA GLY A 109 11.15 9.45 5.59
C GLY A 109 9.96 9.11 6.50
N LEU A 110 9.65 7.82 6.68
CA LEU A 110 8.64 7.40 7.66
C LEU A 110 9.04 7.75 9.10
N PRO A 111 8.06 8.04 9.97
CA PRO A 111 8.27 8.17 11.40
C PRO A 111 8.92 6.92 12.02
N ALA A 112 9.71 7.11 13.08
CA ALA A 112 10.48 6.02 13.71
C ALA A 112 9.60 4.88 14.26
N ASP A 113 8.40 5.18 14.73
CA ASP A 113 7.41 4.21 15.22
C ASP A 113 6.94 3.26 14.10
N GLN A 114 6.74 3.78 12.90
CA GLN A 114 6.35 2.99 11.73
C GLN A 114 7.51 2.11 11.23
N VAL A 115 8.73 2.66 11.21
CA VAL A 115 9.93 1.89 10.87
C VAL A 115 10.13 0.75 11.87
N ALA A 116 9.91 1.00 13.17
CA ALA A 116 10.02 -0.02 14.21
C ALA A 116 9.04 -1.20 14.01
N LEU A 117 7.84 -0.94 13.46
CA LEU A 117 6.91 -2.03 13.11
C LEU A 117 7.44 -2.91 12.00
N LEU A 118 8.03 -2.33 10.96
CA LEU A 118 8.64 -3.08 9.85
C LEU A 118 9.86 -3.89 10.31
N GLN A 119 10.64 -3.36 11.25
CA GLN A 119 11.81 -4.05 11.82
C GLN A 119 11.47 -5.28 12.67
N ARG A 120 10.19 -5.44 13.06
CA ARG A 120 9.74 -6.62 13.84
C ARG A 120 9.42 -7.83 12.97
N ILE A 121 9.41 -7.70 11.67
CA ILE A 121 9.20 -8.79 10.70
C ILE A 121 10.51 -9.53 10.48
#